data_49220f0b2dd5ca7ccadb8faa0f88c748
#
_entry.id   49220f0b2dd5ca7ccadb8faa0f88c748
#
_cell.length_a   1.000
_cell.length_b   1.000
_cell.length_c   1.000
_cell.angle_alpha   90.00
_cell.angle_beta   90.00
_cell.angle_gamma   90.00
#
_symmetry.space_group_name_H-M   'P 1'
#
loop_
_entity.id
_entity.type
_entity.pdbx_description
1 polymer ?
#
loop_
_entity_poly.entity_id
_entity_poly.type
_entity_poly.pdbx_seq_one_letter_code
_entity_poly.pdbx_strand_id
1 'polypeptide(L)'
;MSVHRLALSRAGFAIAALLPVSVLAQVADTTDDAHPRFIGPLASPAPPLPRGVGNIEPYLVTTTAPAFFDADGHRIDSQATTQWDVIVPIQYGLTDRLTVGTTLSAAYDRIVAGGRAAALGDTTVSALYGLYDGAGGNRARLAAGLRQRLPSGHHDHLEDPRRVASGSGASSTTFALQGQAYFLDGHLRARASTAWRLPGSHARIHGASVYGTDAGFIGNARLATAQTTTVSAEYSVHPRWTLVGEAMYERENGHRVRGRDTDGLAVDVHAPASWRFSLLPAVQYHLSDSVGVIAGVQLGVAGRNTSAVVAPQIAVNVGF
;
A
#
# COMPACT_ATOMS: atom_id res chain seq x y z
N MET A 1 -10.35 -46.88 -3.16
CA MET A 1 -10.92 -45.63 -2.71
C MET A 1 -9.87 -44.93 -1.87
N SER A 2 -9.05 -44.15 -2.53
CA SER A 2 -7.99 -43.33 -1.87
C SER A 2 -8.44 -41.89 -1.90
N VAL A 3 -8.76 -41.37 -0.72
CA VAL A 3 -9.15 -39.96 -0.54
C VAL A 3 -7.86 -39.15 -0.57
N HIS A 4 -7.52 -38.60 -1.71
CA HIS A 4 -6.49 -37.57 -1.79
C HIS A 4 -7.02 -36.32 -1.04
N ARG A 5 -6.54 -36.13 0.16
CA ARG A 5 -6.64 -34.85 0.86
C ARG A 5 -5.82 -33.85 0.03
N LEU A 6 -6.51 -32.99 -0.70
CA LEU A 6 -5.91 -31.76 -1.19
C LEU A 6 -5.39 -31.02 0.05
N ALA A 7 -4.08 -31.01 0.18
CA ALA A 7 -3.42 -30.09 1.07
C ALA A 7 -3.70 -28.70 0.48
N LEU A 8 -4.64 -27.98 1.09
CA LEU A 8 -4.77 -26.53 0.94
C LEU A 8 -3.40 -25.96 1.33
N SER A 9 -2.55 -25.73 0.32
CA SER A 9 -1.35 -24.98 0.53
C SER A 9 -1.81 -23.61 1.03
N ARG A 10 -1.43 -23.28 2.24
CA ARG A 10 -1.63 -21.98 2.84
C ARG A 10 -0.77 -21.00 2.05
N ALA A 11 -1.25 -20.62 0.86
CA ALA A 11 -0.70 -19.53 0.11
C ALA A 11 -0.91 -18.28 0.97
N GLY A 12 0.14 -17.90 1.68
CA GLY A 12 0.19 -16.61 2.34
C GLY A 12 0.05 -15.57 1.22
N PHE A 13 -1.16 -15.04 1.07
CA PHE A 13 -1.38 -13.88 0.24
C PHE A 13 -0.55 -12.74 0.81
N ALA A 14 0.58 -12.46 0.18
CA ALA A 14 1.14 -11.13 0.23
C ALA A 14 0.12 -10.26 -0.52
N ILE A 15 -0.90 -9.76 0.20
CA ILE A 15 -1.63 -8.61 -0.25
C ILE A 15 -0.54 -7.57 -0.42
N ALA A 16 -0.20 -7.26 -1.68
CA ALA A 16 0.59 -6.08 -1.96
C ALA A 16 -0.19 -4.94 -1.32
N ALA A 17 0.23 -4.57 -0.11
CA ALA A 17 -0.37 -3.49 0.63
C ALA A 17 -0.42 -2.33 -0.35
N LEU A 18 -1.63 -1.92 -0.72
CA LEU A 18 -1.85 -0.64 -1.37
C LEU A 18 -1.42 0.39 -0.34
N LEU A 19 -0.11 0.60 -0.25
CA LEU A 19 0.37 1.73 0.50
C LEU A 19 -0.21 2.96 -0.22
N PRO A 20 -1.07 3.71 0.42
CA PRO A 20 -1.51 4.98 -0.14
C PRO A 20 -0.25 5.81 -0.33
N VAL A 21 -0.03 6.21 -1.56
CA VAL A 21 1.03 7.15 -1.91
C VAL A 21 0.76 8.44 -1.16
N SER A 22 1.55 8.72 -0.17
CA SER A 22 1.41 9.89 0.67
C SER A 22 2.65 10.72 0.59
N VAL A 23 2.52 11.89 0.05
CA VAL A 23 3.62 12.81 0.06
C VAL A 23 3.18 14.24 0.14
N LEU A 24 3.81 14.95 1.02
CA LEU A 24 3.97 16.39 0.96
C LEU A 24 5.40 16.80 1.24
N ALA A 25 6.05 17.34 0.22
CA ALA A 25 6.90 18.47 0.50
C ALA A 25 5.95 19.66 0.73
N GLN A 26 5.86 20.12 1.94
CA GLN A 26 5.40 21.47 2.18
C GLN A 26 6.56 22.35 1.70
N VAL A 27 6.35 23.12 0.62
CA VAL A 27 7.24 24.23 0.33
C VAL A 27 7.21 25.09 1.58
N ALA A 28 8.27 25.08 2.36
CA ALA A 28 8.38 25.91 3.53
C ALA A 28 8.51 27.35 3.04
N ASP A 29 7.69 28.19 3.61
CA ASP A 29 7.94 29.62 3.58
C ASP A 29 9.29 29.86 4.24
N THR A 30 10.27 30.41 3.53
CA THR A 30 11.70 30.41 3.82
C THR A 30 12.12 31.35 4.96
N THR A 31 11.25 31.75 5.87
CA THR A 31 11.53 32.85 6.80
C THR A 31 11.52 32.55 8.28
N ASP A 32 11.23 31.31 8.74
CA ASP A 32 11.31 31.04 10.18
C ASP A 32 11.57 29.57 10.51
N ASP A 33 12.72 29.29 11.11
CA ASP A 33 13.12 27.96 11.66
C ASP A 33 12.18 27.48 12.79
N ALA A 34 11.22 28.28 13.20
CA ALA A 34 10.30 28.04 14.32
C ALA A 34 8.99 27.32 13.91
N HIS A 35 8.66 27.21 12.62
CA HIS A 35 7.38 26.63 12.22
C HIS A 35 7.41 25.09 12.17
N PRO A 36 6.31 24.44 12.63
CA PRO A 36 6.17 22.98 12.54
C PRO A 36 6.23 22.49 11.11
N ARG A 37 7.03 21.46 10.86
CA ARG A 37 7.19 20.81 9.55
C ARG A 37 6.66 19.40 9.58
N PHE A 38 6.11 18.95 8.44
CA PHE A 38 5.53 17.62 8.31
C PHE A 38 5.82 17.04 6.93
N ILE A 39 6.42 15.88 6.87
CA ILE A 39 6.58 15.11 5.62
C ILE A 39 5.26 14.47 5.23
N GLY A 40 4.71 13.67 6.08
CA GLY A 40 3.49 12.89 5.90
C GLY A 40 3.56 11.60 6.70
N PRO A 41 2.43 10.97 7.06
CA PRO A 41 2.42 9.65 7.66
C PRO A 41 2.74 8.58 6.62
N LEU A 42 2.99 7.35 7.07
CA LEU A 42 3.43 6.25 6.21
C LEU A 42 2.35 5.76 5.24
N ALA A 43 1.08 5.79 5.61
CA ALA A 43 -0.02 5.24 4.83
C ALA A 43 -1.12 6.25 4.44
N SER A 44 -1.28 7.37 5.18
CA SER A 44 -2.30 8.37 4.86
C SER A 44 -1.88 9.30 3.71
N PRO A 45 -2.71 9.49 2.68
CA PRO A 45 -2.38 10.29 1.51
C PRO A 45 -2.24 11.79 1.84
N ALA A 46 -1.44 12.48 1.01
CA ALA A 46 -1.19 13.90 1.08
C ALA A 46 -2.27 14.74 0.41
N PRO A 47 -2.47 16.02 0.78
CA PRO A 47 -3.28 16.95 0.00
C PRO A 47 -2.60 17.29 -1.36
N PRO A 48 -3.33 17.91 -2.29
CA PRO A 48 -2.75 18.35 -3.56
C PRO A 48 -1.53 19.25 -3.36
N LEU A 49 -0.52 19.06 -4.23
CA LEU A 49 0.66 19.92 -4.29
C LEU A 49 0.30 21.25 -4.96
N PRO A 50 0.91 22.36 -4.57
CA PRO A 50 0.80 23.62 -5.29
C PRO A 50 1.28 23.51 -6.75
N ARG A 51 0.81 24.41 -7.61
CA ARG A 51 1.24 24.47 -9.00
C ARG A 51 2.75 24.57 -9.11
N GLY A 52 3.36 23.74 -9.97
CA GLY A 52 4.79 23.75 -10.25
C GLY A 52 5.65 23.02 -9.22
N VAL A 53 5.07 22.53 -8.13
CA VAL A 53 5.77 21.76 -7.10
C VAL A 53 5.77 20.28 -7.46
N GLY A 54 6.94 19.67 -7.43
CA GLY A 54 7.11 18.23 -7.60
C GLY A 54 7.53 17.56 -6.30
N ASN A 55 7.30 16.26 -6.22
CA ASN A 55 7.74 15.43 -5.11
C ASN A 55 8.04 14.01 -5.55
N ILE A 56 9.13 13.45 -5.02
CA ILE A 56 9.48 12.04 -5.11
C ILE A 56 9.77 11.48 -3.72
N GLU A 57 9.24 10.29 -3.42
CA GLU A 57 9.39 9.70 -2.09
C GLU A 57 9.62 8.19 -2.16
N PRO A 58 10.85 7.74 -2.46
CA PRO A 58 11.17 6.32 -2.46
C PRO A 58 11.03 5.72 -1.06
N TYR A 59 10.27 4.64 -0.98
CA TYR A 59 10.10 3.78 0.19
C TYR A 59 10.90 2.49 0.03
N LEU A 60 11.51 2.05 1.11
CA LEU A 60 11.96 0.68 1.30
C LEU A 60 11.11 0.07 2.41
N VAL A 61 10.41 -1.00 2.10
CA VAL A 61 9.53 -1.72 3.03
C VAL A 61 10.00 -3.15 3.15
N THR A 62 10.11 -3.64 4.38
CA THR A 62 10.37 -5.07 4.65
C THR A 62 9.14 -5.65 5.30
N THR A 63 8.42 -6.53 4.59
CA THR A 63 7.22 -7.16 5.14
C THR A 63 7.54 -8.56 5.62
N THR A 64 7.29 -8.84 6.90
CA THR A 64 7.37 -10.17 7.48
C THR A 64 6.00 -10.58 8.00
N ALA A 65 5.58 -11.83 7.73
CA ALA A 65 4.31 -12.40 8.18
C ALA A 65 4.56 -13.56 9.16
N PRO A 66 4.84 -13.30 10.44
CA PRO A 66 5.14 -14.34 11.43
C PRO A 66 3.91 -15.13 11.87
N ALA A 67 2.71 -14.65 11.57
CA ALA A 67 1.46 -15.29 11.91
C ALA A 67 0.35 -14.94 10.91
N PHE A 68 -0.78 -15.62 11.06
CA PHE A 68 -1.97 -15.44 10.24
C PHE A 68 -3.20 -15.34 11.16
N PHE A 69 -4.14 -14.46 10.81
CA PHE A 69 -5.46 -14.41 11.44
C PHE A 69 -6.42 -15.31 10.68
N ASP A 70 -6.97 -16.32 11.34
CA ASP A 70 -7.91 -17.29 10.76
C ASP A 70 -9.30 -16.70 10.49
N ALA A 71 -10.26 -17.57 10.13
CA ALA A 71 -11.63 -17.17 9.84
C ALA A 71 -12.40 -16.66 11.08
N ASP A 72 -11.95 -16.93 12.27
CA ASP A 72 -12.53 -16.48 13.54
C ASP A 72 -11.77 -15.28 14.15
N GLY A 73 -10.64 -14.90 13.52
CA GLY A 73 -9.79 -13.80 13.97
C GLY A 73 -8.72 -14.23 14.98
N HIS A 74 -8.56 -15.53 15.23
CA HIS A 74 -7.50 -16.01 16.10
C HIS A 74 -6.14 -15.92 15.37
N ARG A 75 -5.14 -15.44 16.11
CA ARG A 75 -3.77 -15.36 15.61
C ARG A 75 -3.10 -16.73 15.73
N ILE A 76 -2.69 -17.28 14.60
CA ILE A 76 -2.00 -18.57 14.48
C ILE A 76 -0.58 -18.31 13.96
N ASP A 77 0.42 -18.73 14.72
CA ASP A 77 1.82 -18.58 14.29
C ASP A 77 2.09 -19.42 13.04
N SER A 78 2.85 -18.86 12.13
CA SER A 78 3.21 -19.48 10.85
C SER A 78 4.71 -19.33 10.58
N GLN A 79 5.22 -20.14 9.66
CA GLN A 79 6.58 -19.94 9.20
C GLN A 79 6.67 -18.55 8.55
N ALA A 80 7.54 -17.70 9.10
CA ALA A 80 7.70 -16.34 8.64
C ALA A 80 8.26 -16.32 7.20
N THR A 81 7.59 -15.57 6.33
CA THR A 81 8.11 -15.18 5.02
C THR A 81 8.48 -13.71 5.06
N THR A 82 9.57 -13.33 4.40
CA THR A 82 10.02 -11.94 4.36
C THR A 82 10.15 -11.47 2.93
N GLN A 83 9.54 -10.35 2.63
CA GLN A 83 9.57 -9.67 1.34
C GLN A 83 10.13 -8.26 1.50
N TRP A 84 10.86 -7.81 0.51
CA TRP A 84 11.34 -6.43 0.38
C TRP A 84 10.64 -5.76 -0.79
N ASP A 85 10.09 -4.59 -0.56
CA ASP A 85 9.44 -3.80 -1.58
C ASP A 85 10.11 -2.42 -1.68
N VAL A 86 10.37 -2.00 -2.90
CA VAL A 86 10.73 -0.63 -3.23
C VAL A 86 9.54 0.00 -3.93
N ILE A 87 9.05 1.12 -3.41
CA ILE A 87 7.89 1.85 -3.93
C ILE A 87 8.31 3.29 -4.15
N VAL A 88 8.12 3.80 -5.35
CA VAL A 88 8.56 5.15 -5.73
C VAL A 88 7.38 5.93 -6.28
N PRO A 89 6.64 6.65 -5.43
CA PRO A 89 5.68 7.66 -5.87
C PRO A 89 6.40 8.90 -6.38
N ILE A 90 5.89 9.42 -7.49
CA ILE A 90 6.31 10.68 -8.10
C ILE A 90 5.05 11.48 -8.35
N GLN A 91 5.03 12.73 -7.90
CA GLN A 91 3.86 13.60 -7.98
C GLN A 91 4.25 14.99 -8.47
N TYR A 92 3.30 15.68 -9.13
CA TYR A 92 3.50 17.01 -9.63
C TYR A 92 2.18 17.80 -9.60
N GLY A 93 2.23 19.01 -9.03
CA GLY A 93 1.12 19.97 -9.02
C GLY A 93 0.95 20.63 -10.38
N LEU A 94 -0.05 20.21 -11.17
CA LEU A 94 -0.38 20.84 -12.44
C LEU A 94 -1.06 22.19 -12.23
N THR A 95 -1.91 22.29 -11.22
CA THR A 95 -2.57 23.52 -10.76
C THR A 95 -2.58 23.53 -9.23
N ASP A 96 -3.00 24.62 -8.59
CA ASP A 96 -3.11 24.69 -7.13
C ASP A 96 -4.13 23.70 -6.54
N ARG A 97 -4.95 23.07 -7.39
CA ARG A 97 -5.96 22.09 -6.99
C ARG A 97 -5.77 20.71 -7.59
N LEU A 98 -4.93 20.58 -8.63
CA LEU A 98 -4.77 19.29 -9.34
C LEU A 98 -3.33 18.83 -9.26
N THR A 99 -3.11 17.70 -8.61
CA THR A 99 -1.85 16.96 -8.61
C THR A 99 -2.01 15.69 -9.43
N VAL A 100 -1.06 15.40 -10.29
CA VAL A 100 -0.94 14.13 -11.00
C VAL A 100 0.27 13.37 -10.51
N GLY A 101 0.26 12.06 -10.67
CA GLY A 101 1.39 11.26 -10.23
C GLY A 101 1.44 9.88 -10.85
N THR A 102 2.58 9.25 -10.66
CA THR A 102 2.80 7.84 -10.95
C THR A 102 3.47 7.16 -9.76
N THR A 103 3.18 5.88 -9.57
CA THR A 103 3.87 5.05 -8.59
C THR A 103 4.45 3.85 -9.30
N LEU A 104 5.75 3.68 -9.16
CA LEU A 104 6.50 2.53 -9.61
C LEU A 104 6.79 1.64 -8.41
N SER A 105 6.80 0.33 -8.59
CA SER A 105 7.15 -0.60 -7.53
C SER A 105 7.97 -1.77 -8.04
N ALA A 106 8.79 -2.34 -7.16
CA ALA A 106 9.51 -3.57 -7.38
C ALA A 106 9.56 -4.35 -6.08
N ALA A 107 9.46 -5.67 -6.18
CA ALA A 107 9.59 -6.57 -5.04
C ALA A 107 10.84 -7.42 -5.19
N TYR A 108 11.45 -7.76 -4.05
CA TYR A 108 12.58 -8.65 -3.96
C TYR A 108 12.34 -9.66 -2.84
N ASP A 109 12.52 -10.93 -3.13
CA ASP A 109 12.40 -11.99 -2.13
C ASP A 109 13.65 -12.86 -2.06
N ARG A 110 13.94 -13.33 -0.85
CA ARG A 110 14.98 -14.31 -0.58
C ARG A 110 14.32 -15.67 -0.39
N ILE A 111 14.46 -16.53 -1.37
CA ILE A 111 13.89 -17.89 -1.33
C ILE A 111 14.69 -18.75 -0.36
N VAL A 112 13.99 -19.53 0.48
CA VAL A 112 14.60 -20.47 1.45
C VAL A 112 15.53 -21.49 0.80
N ALA A 113 15.37 -21.78 -0.50
CA ALA A 113 16.21 -22.71 -1.28
C ALA A 113 17.43 -22.08 -1.97
N GLY A 114 17.83 -20.84 -1.60
CA GLY A 114 19.04 -20.18 -2.11
C GLY A 114 18.87 -19.40 -3.41
N GLY A 115 17.67 -19.31 -3.96
CA GLY A 115 17.34 -18.44 -5.09
C GLY A 115 17.02 -17.00 -4.65
N ARG A 116 17.22 -16.05 -5.56
CA ARG A 116 16.81 -14.63 -5.40
C ARG A 116 15.92 -14.27 -6.58
N ALA A 117 14.79 -13.64 -6.32
CA ALA A 117 13.91 -13.13 -7.37
C ALA A 117 13.63 -11.67 -7.15
N ALA A 118 13.74 -10.88 -8.21
CA ALA A 118 13.26 -9.49 -8.25
C ALA A 118 12.20 -9.39 -9.34
N ALA A 119 11.12 -8.69 -9.08
CA ALA A 119 10.04 -8.49 -10.05
C ALA A 119 9.55 -7.04 -10.00
N LEU A 120 9.30 -6.45 -11.17
CA LEU A 120 8.63 -5.16 -11.26
C LEU A 120 7.15 -5.32 -10.91
N GLY A 121 6.62 -4.37 -10.16
CA GLY A 121 5.23 -4.30 -9.78
C GLY A 121 4.34 -3.62 -10.82
N ASP A 122 3.05 -3.60 -10.50
CA ASP A 122 2.09 -2.85 -11.31
C ASP A 122 2.35 -1.35 -11.19
N THR A 123 2.38 -0.66 -12.33
CA THR A 123 2.44 0.80 -12.36
C THR A 123 1.07 1.39 -12.03
N THR A 124 1.05 2.42 -11.21
CA THR A 124 -0.19 3.16 -10.90
C THR A 124 -0.06 4.60 -11.36
N VAL A 125 -1.04 5.10 -12.10
CA VAL A 125 -1.18 6.52 -12.41
C VAL A 125 -2.28 7.13 -11.55
N SER A 126 -2.15 8.40 -11.17
CA SER A 126 -3.06 9.04 -10.22
C SER A 126 -3.35 10.49 -10.56
N ALA A 127 -4.53 10.93 -10.15
CA ALA A 127 -4.93 12.32 -10.10
C ALA A 127 -5.59 12.61 -8.75
N LEU A 128 -5.23 13.72 -8.14
CA LEU A 128 -5.76 14.18 -6.86
C LEU A 128 -6.27 15.62 -7.03
N TYR A 129 -7.52 15.85 -6.69
CA TYR A 129 -8.17 17.15 -6.85
C TYR A 129 -8.60 17.73 -5.50
N GLY A 130 -8.18 18.96 -5.21
CA GLY A 130 -8.57 19.72 -4.04
C GLY A 130 -10.02 20.22 -4.13
N LEU A 131 -10.88 19.70 -3.28
CA LEU A 131 -12.29 20.06 -3.18
C LEU A 131 -12.49 21.29 -2.31
N TYR A 132 -11.74 21.37 -1.22
CA TYR A 132 -11.84 22.45 -0.23
C TYR A 132 -10.45 22.77 0.33
N ASP A 133 -10.15 24.06 0.46
CA ASP A 133 -8.96 24.59 1.10
C ASP A 133 -9.38 25.75 2.01
N GLY A 134 -9.47 25.47 3.31
CA GLY A 134 -9.94 26.42 4.31
C GLY A 134 -8.86 27.42 4.72
N ALA A 135 -9.21 28.69 4.71
CA ALA A 135 -8.35 29.79 5.16
C ALA A 135 -8.39 30.03 6.69
N GLY A 136 -9.19 29.24 7.43
CA GLY A 136 -9.31 29.37 8.89
C GLY A 136 -8.09 28.87 9.66
N GLY A 137 -8.04 29.11 10.96
CA GLY A 137 -6.90 28.75 11.83
C GLY A 137 -6.53 27.26 11.83
N ASN A 138 -7.49 26.36 11.53
CA ASN A 138 -7.24 24.91 11.41
C ASN A 138 -6.80 24.48 10.00
N ARG A 139 -6.73 25.40 9.02
CA ARG A 139 -6.29 25.11 7.62
C ARG A 139 -6.84 23.79 7.07
N ALA A 140 -8.13 23.53 7.32
CA ALA A 140 -8.78 22.29 6.92
C ALA A 140 -8.79 22.13 5.39
N ARG A 141 -8.40 20.97 4.89
CA ARG A 141 -8.36 20.63 3.47
C ARG A 141 -9.10 19.34 3.20
N LEU A 142 -9.78 19.28 2.05
CA LEU A 142 -10.47 18.10 1.55
C LEU A 142 -10.07 17.87 0.10
N ALA A 143 -9.79 16.62 -0.28
CA ALA A 143 -9.45 16.27 -1.65
C ALA A 143 -10.05 14.92 -2.04
N ALA A 144 -10.36 14.78 -3.34
CA ALA A 144 -10.76 13.53 -3.95
C ALA A 144 -9.66 13.03 -4.89
N GLY A 145 -9.40 11.72 -4.86
CA GLY A 145 -8.37 11.06 -5.65
C GLY A 145 -8.93 9.98 -6.56
N LEU A 146 -8.30 9.85 -7.71
CA LEU A 146 -8.49 8.75 -8.66
C LEU A 146 -7.15 8.11 -8.93
N ARG A 147 -7.07 6.77 -8.82
CA ARG A 147 -5.88 6.00 -9.15
C ARG A 147 -6.23 4.86 -10.08
N GLN A 148 -5.45 4.69 -11.13
CA GLN A 148 -5.58 3.61 -12.09
C GLN A 148 -4.35 2.73 -12.01
N ARG A 149 -4.50 1.47 -11.58
CA ARG A 149 -3.46 0.45 -11.65
C ARG A 149 -3.46 -0.16 -13.04
N LEU A 150 -2.26 -0.24 -13.63
CA LEU A 150 -2.00 -0.89 -14.91
C LEU A 150 -1.36 -2.26 -14.61
N PRO A 151 -1.78 -3.35 -15.26
CA PRO A 151 -1.25 -4.70 -15.01
C PRO A 151 0.10 -4.90 -15.71
N SER A 152 1.10 -4.11 -15.32
CA SER A 152 2.44 -4.13 -15.90
C SER A 152 3.43 -5.00 -15.13
N GLY A 153 3.04 -5.49 -13.96
CA GLY A 153 3.88 -6.30 -13.10
C GLY A 153 3.79 -7.79 -13.41
N HIS A 154 4.73 -8.54 -12.84
CA HIS A 154 4.83 -9.98 -13.00
C HIS A 154 3.84 -10.70 -12.07
N HIS A 155 2.94 -11.53 -12.60
CA HIS A 155 1.85 -12.14 -11.82
C HIS A 155 1.65 -13.64 -12.06
N ASP A 156 2.14 -14.21 -13.17
CA ASP A 156 2.03 -15.62 -13.53
C ASP A 156 3.35 -16.15 -14.12
N HIS A 157 3.39 -17.41 -14.59
CA HIS A 157 4.62 -18.09 -15.02
C HIS A 157 5.70 -18.09 -13.93
N LEU A 158 5.31 -18.15 -12.65
CA LEU A 158 6.25 -18.16 -11.55
C LEU A 158 6.98 -19.50 -11.50
N GLU A 159 8.30 -19.49 -11.36
CA GLU A 159 9.08 -20.74 -11.20
C GLU A 159 8.74 -21.46 -9.89
N ASP A 160 8.29 -20.73 -8.88
CA ASP A 160 7.77 -21.25 -7.61
C ASP A 160 6.52 -20.44 -7.24
N PRO A 161 5.36 -21.08 -7.01
CA PRO A 161 4.13 -20.37 -6.61
C PRO A 161 4.25 -19.64 -5.26
N ARG A 162 5.32 -19.89 -4.50
CA ARG A 162 5.67 -19.17 -3.27
C ARG A 162 6.56 -17.96 -3.54
N ARG A 163 6.95 -17.71 -4.80
CA ARG A 163 7.74 -16.53 -5.17
C ARG A 163 6.89 -15.29 -5.14
N VAL A 164 7.55 -14.21 -4.77
CA VAL A 164 6.96 -12.89 -4.81
C VAL A 164 6.68 -12.52 -6.25
N ALA A 165 5.42 -12.44 -6.55
CA ALA A 165 4.97 -11.70 -7.69
C ALA A 165 4.54 -10.32 -7.21
N SER A 166 4.97 -9.32 -7.90
CA SER A 166 4.72 -7.92 -7.56
C SER A 166 3.56 -7.32 -8.37
N GLY A 167 3.00 -8.08 -9.31
CA GLY A 167 1.88 -7.70 -10.15
C GLY A 167 0.58 -8.41 -9.81
N SER A 168 -0.55 -7.81 -10.15
CA SER A 168 -1.87 -8.42 -10.00
C SER A 168 -2.40 -9.07 -11.30
N GLY A 169 -1.78 -8.77 -12.45
CA GLY A 169 -2.25 -9.20 -13.77
C GLY A 169 -3.58 -8.59 -14.21
N ALA A 170 -4.16 -7.70 -13.42
CA ALA A 170 -5.44 -7.08 -13.69
C ALA A 170 -5.42 -5.58 -13.38
N SER A 171 -6.13 -4.80 -14.20
CA SER A 171 -6.34 -3.39 -13.93
C SER A 171 -7.31 -3.18 -12.78
N SER A 172 -7.17 -2.05 -12.08
CA SER A 172 -8.15 -1.63 -11.08
C SER A 172 -8.18 -0.12 -10.97
N THR A 173 -9.38 0.41 -10.67
CA THR A 173 -9.60 1.83 -10.41
C THR A 173 -9.87 2.03 -8.93
N THR A 174 -9.19 3.00 -8.32
CA THR A 174 -9.39 3.35 -6.91
C THR A 174 -9.87 4.80 -6.80
N PHE A 175 -10.99 4.98 -6.13
CA PHE A 175 -11.50 6.29 -5.72
C PHE A 175 -11.11 6.54 -4.28
N ALA A 176 -10.67 7.75 -3.95
CA ALA A 176 -10.27 8.12 -2.61
C ALA A 176 -10.89 9.45 -2.20
N LEU A 177 -11.20 9.58 -0.92
CA LEU A 177 -11.53 10.84 -0.27
C LEU A 177 -10.60 11.01 0.93
N GLN A 178 -10.04 12.20 1.07
CA GLN A 178 -9.08 12.47 2.13
C GLN A 178 -9.24 13.87 2.66
N GLY A 179 -8.98 14.04 3.97
CA GLY A 179 -9.01 15.31 4.64
C GLY A 179 -7.85 15.45 5.63
N GLN A 180 -7.49 16.70 5.91
CA GLN A 180 -6.56 17.05 6.97
C GLN A 180 -6.97 18.35 7.65
N ALA A 181 -6.51 18.50 8.89
CA ALA A 181 -6.64 19.75 9.64
C ALA A 181 -5.46 19.91 10.61
N TYR A 182 -5.20 21.16 11.00
CA TYR A 182 -4.15 21.52 11.96
C TYR A 182 -4.77 21.98 13.27
N PHE A 183 -4.11 21.68 14.37
CA PHE A 183 -4.49 22.00 15.74
C PHE A 183 -3.26 22.44 16.51
N LEU A 184 -3.44 22.95 17.74
CA LEU A 184 -2.36 23.35 18.64
C LEU A 184 -1.38 24.32 17.95
N ASP A 185 -1.91 25.40 17.39
CA ASP A 185 -1.15 26.43 16.67
C ASP A 185 -0.27 25.86 15.53
N GLY A 186 -0.73 24.78 14.91
CA GLY A 186 -0.06 24.12 13.80
C GLY A 186 0.88 22.98 14.21
N HIS A 187 1.14 22.76 15.50
CA HIS A 187 2.02 21.68 15.97
C HIS A 187 1.43 20.29 15.79
N LEU A 188 0.11 20.16 15.71
CA LEU A 188 -0.58 18.88 15.46
C LEU A 188 -1.28 18.92 14.13
N ARG A 189 -0.96 17.98 13.24
CA ARG A 189 -1.69 17.73 12.01
C ARG A 189 -2.43 16.41 12.10
N ALA A 190 -3.74 16.43 11.93
CA ALA A 190 -4.57 15.23 11.82
C ALA A 190 -4.99 14.99 10.37
N ARG A 191 -5.02 13.72 9.95
CA ARG A 191 -5.51 13.29 8.63
C ARG A 191 -6.47 12.11 8.75
N ALA A 192 -7.39 12.03 7.81
CA ALA A 192 -8.24 10.88 7.60
C ALA A 192 -8.40 10.65 6.11
N SER A 193 -8.43 9.40 5.69
CA SER A 193 -8.72 9.03 4.31
C SER A 193 -9.48 7.72 4.22
N THR A 194 -10.22 7.57 3.13
CA THR A 194 -10.83 6.30 2.76
C THR A 194 -10.72 6.12 1.24
N ALA A 195 -10.44 4.91 0.81
CA ALA A 195 -10.24 4.57 -0.60
C ALA A 195 -10.96 3.26 -0.93
N TRP A 196 -11.61 3.21 -2.09
CA TRP A 196 -12.32 2.05 -2.62
C TRP A 196 -11.70 1.64 -3.94
N ARG A 197 -11.16 0.42 -3.99
CA ARG A 197 -10.64 -0.21 -5.19
C ARG A 197 -11.73 -1.04 -5.86
N LEU A 198 -12.02 -0.74 -7.11
CA LEU A 198 -12.89 -1.51 -7.99
C LEU A 198 -12.03 -2.28 -9.00
N PRO A 199 -12.27 -3.60 -9.21
CA PRO A 199 -11.58 -4.37 -10.22
C PRO A 199 -12.02 -3.93 -11.62
N GLY A 200 -11.07 -3.80 -12.54
CA GLY A 200 -11.34 -3.47 -13.94
C GLY A 200 -11.36 -4.70 -14.84
N SER A 201 -10.20 -5.31 -15.06
CA SER A 201 -10.08 -6.51 -15.92
C SER A 201 -9.94 -7.80 -15.10
N HIS A 202 -10.00 -8.95 -15.78
CA HIS A 202 -9.57 -10.23 -15.23
C HIS A 202 -8.06 -10.40 -15.48
N ALA A 203 -7.34 -10.98 -14.52
CA ALA A 203 -5.98 -11.47 -14.73
C ALA A 203 -6.06 -12.78 -15.52
N ARG A 204 -5.38 -12.86 -16.67
CA ARG A 204 -5.13 -14.13 -17.35
C ARG A 204 -4.02 -14.85 -16.63
N ILE A 205 -4.13 -16.16 -16.44
CA ILE A 205 -3.17 -16.96 -15.69
C ILE A 205 -2.71 -18.13 -16.53
N HIS A 206 -1.39 -18.26 -16.67
CA HIS A 206 -0.74 -19.41 -17.27
C HIS A 206 0.33 -19.91 -16.31
N GLY A 207 0.11 -21.10 -15.73
CA GLY A 207 1.03 -21.68 -14.77
C GLY A 207 0.87 -21.18 -13.34
N ALA A 208 1.94 -21.28 -12.59
CA ALA A 208 1.99 -20.81 -11.22
C ALA A 208 1.86 -19.28 -11.15
N SER A 209 1.05 -18.79 -10.23
CA SER A 209 0.71 -17.37 -10.15
C SER A 209 0.58 -16.86 -8.71
N VAL A 210 0.48 -15.55 -8.57
CA VAL A 210 0.13 -14.85 -7.30
C VAL A 210 -1.17 -15.34 -6.67
N TYR A 211 -2.00 -16.02 -7.42
CA TYR A 211 -3.29 -16.56 -6.96
C TYR A 211 -3.17 -17.99 -6.44
N GLY A 212 -1.94 -18.51 -6.29
CA GLY A 212 -1.67 -19.84 -5.73
C GLY A 212 -2.01 -20.99 -6.70
N THR A 213 -1.96 -20.74 -8.01
CA THR A 213 -2.17 -21.75 -9.04
C THR A 213 -0.91 -22.57 -9.31
N ASP A 214 -1.07 -23.79 -9.81
CA ASP A 214 0.02 -24.71 -10.13
C ASP A 214 0.66 -24.40 -11.50
N ALA A 215 1.84 -25.00 -11.78
CA ALA A 215 2.61 -24.74 -12.99
C ALA A 215 1.89 -25.08 -14.30
N GLY A 216 0.93 -26.01 -14.30
CA GLY A 216 0.11 -26.37 -15.48
C GLY A 216 -1.25 -25.68 -15.56
N PHE A 217 -1.55 -24.77 -14.62
CA PHE A 217 -2.86 -24.10 -14.60
C PHE A 217 -3.06 -23.16 -15.80
N ILE A 218 -4.25 -23.17 -16.37
CA ILE A 218 -4.68 -22.22 -17.40
C ILE A 218 -6.06 -21.69 -17.02
N GLY A 219 -6.17 -20.36 -16.89
CA GLY A 219 -7.43 -19.77 -16.48
C GLY A 219 -7.39 -18.25 -16.28
N ASN A 220 -8.20 -17.78 -15.35
CA ASN A 220 -8.26 -16.38 -14.99
C ASN A 220 -8.57 -16.18 -13.50
N ALA A 221 -8.16 -15.02 -12.98
CA ALA A 221 -8.60 -14.55 -11.69
C ALA A 221 -9.37 -13.23 -11.82
N ARG A 222 -10.41 -13.09 -11.01
CA ARG A 222 -11.14 -11.84 -10.84
C ARG A 222 -10.76 -11.27 -9.47
N LEU A 223 -10.15 -10.09 -9.48
CA LEU A 223 -9.85 -9.37 -8.26
C LEU A 223 -11.14 -9.00 -7.51
N ALA A 224 -11.00 -8.88 -6.21
CA ALA A 224 -12.06 -8.39 -5.35
C ALA A 224 -12.08 -6.86 -5.29
N THR A 225 -13.22 -6.31 -4.88
CA THR A 225 -13.26 -4.94 -4.37
C THR A 225 -12.54 -4.86 -3.04
N ALA A 226 -11.87 -3.74 -2.79
CA ALA A 226 -11.18 -3.51 -1.52
C ALA A 226 -11.46 -2.09 -1.00
N GLN A 227 -11.37 -1.93 0.30
CA GLN A 227 -11.44 -0.66 0.97
C GLN A 227 -10.24 -0.50 1.91
N THR A 228 -9.64 0.69 1.91
CA THR A 228 -8.62 1.09 2.88
C THR A 228 -9.07 2.38 3.54
N THR A 229 -9.02 2.42 4.86
CA THR A 229 -9.31 3.63 5.65
C THR A 229 -8.14 3.88 6.59
N THR A 230 -7.63 5.12 6.62
CA THR A 230 -6.54 5.52 7.51
C THR A 230 -6.95 6.73 8.33
N VAL A 231 -6.44 6.81 9.54
CA VAL A 231 -6.46 8.01 10.38
C VAL A 231 -5.07 8.19 10.96
N SER A 232 -4.57 9.42 11.00
CA SER A 232 -3.24 9.71 11.51
C SER A 232 -3.17 11.03 12.26
N ALA A 233 -2.22 11.10 13.18
CA ALA A 233 -1.83 12.29 13.90
C ALA A 233 -0.31 12.45 13.81
N GLU A 234 0.14 13.65 13.48
CA GLU A 234 1.54 14.03 13.37
C GLU A 234 1.79 15.19 14.33
N TYR A 235 2.64 15.01 15.31
CA TYR A 235 2.96 16.02 16.33
C TYR A 235 4.41 16.47 16.21
N SER A 236 4.61 17.75 15.86
CA SER A 236 5.92 18.37 15.76
C SER A 236 6.43 18.70 17.17
N VAL A 237 7.36 17.88 17.66
CA VAL A 237 7.99 18.06 18.97
C VAL A 237 9.17 19.03 18.92
N HIS A 238 9.72 19.25 17.73
CA HIS A 238 10.85 20.14 17.44
C HIS A 238 10.80 20.52 15.95
N PRO A 239 11.31 21.67 15.49
CA PRO A 239 11.29 22.04 14.06
C PRO A 239 11.81 20.98 13.09
N ARG A 240 12.70 20.10 13.54
CA ARG A 240 13.25 18.98 12.75
C ARG A 240 12.64 17.62 13.05
N TRP A 241 11.85 17.46 14.13
CA TRP A 241 11.35 16.16 14.56
C TRP A 241 9.84 16.15 14.71
N THR A 242 9.20 15.18 14.10
CA THR A 242 7.75 14.96 14.19
C THR A 242 7.48 13.50 14.56
N LEU A 243 6.67 13.29 15.58
CA LEU A 243 6.14 11.98 15.94
C LEU A 243 4.88 11.71 15.15
N VAL A 244 4.71 10.47 14.70
CA VAL A 244 3.57 10.04 13.89
C VAL A 244 2.91 8.83 14.54
N GLY A 245 1.59 8.91 14.70
CA GLY A 245 0.73 7.79 15.02
C GLY A 245 -0.30 7.62 13.92
N GLU A 246 -0.40 6.42 13.36
CA GLU A 246 -1.37 6.13 12.31
C GLU A 246 -2.06 4.80 12.56
N ALA A 247 -3.35 4.71 12.25
CA ALA A 247 -4.15 3.50 12.26
C ALA A 247 -4.73 3.27 10.87
N MET A 248 -4.67 2.02 10.41
CA MET A 248 -5.13 1.61 9.09
C MET A 248 -6.06 0.41 9.19
N TYR A 249 -7.21 0.51 8.57
CA TYR A 249 -8.15 -0.58 8.36
C TYR A 249 -8.22 -0.92 6.87
N GLU A 250 -7.99 -2.18 6.55
CA GLU A 250 -8.05 -2.74 5.20
C GLU A 250 -9.09 -3.84 5.16
N ARG A 251 -9.92 -3.84 4.13
CA ARG A 251 -10.89 -4.91 3.85
C ARG A 251 -10.85 -5.25 2.37
N GLU A 252 -10.86 -6.54 2.07
CA GLU A 252 -10.99 -7.07 0.71
C GLU A 252 -12.10 -8.11 0.67
N ASN A 253 -13.01 -8.00 -0.30
CA ASN A 253 -13.98 -9.05 -0.61
C ASN A 253 -13.24 -10.15 -1.37
N GLY A 254 -13.54 -11.41 -1.13
CA GLY A 254 -12.78 -12.51 -1.71
C GLY A 254 -12.64 -12.45 -3.24
N HIS A 255 -11.49 -12.85 -3.76
CA HIS A 255 -11.26 -13.01 -5.20
C HIS A 255 -11.69 -14.40 -5.67
N ARG A 256 -11.81 -14.58 -7.00
CA ARG A 256 -12.21 -15.85 -7.59
C ARG A 256 -11.22 -16.27 -8.68
N VAL A 257 -10.80 -17.53 -8.64
CA VAL A 257 -9.93 -18.16 -9.65
C VAL A 257 -10.73 -19.25 -10.39
N ARG A 258 -10.71 -19.22 -11.71
CA ARG A 258 -11.39 -20.19 -12.57
C ARG A 258 -10.48 -20.64 -13.69
N GLY A 259 -10.45 -21.94 -13.96
CA GLY A 259 -9.64 -22.49 -15.03
C GLY A 259 -9.61 -24.00 -15.02
N ARG A 260 -8.50 -24.54 -15.49
CA ARG A 260 -8.16 -25.97 -15.46
C ARG A 260 -6.77 -26.13 -14.85
N ASP A 261 -6.60 -27.18 -14.05
CA ASP A 261 -5.31 -27.57 -13.50
C ASP A 261 -4.45 -28.36 -14.52
N THR A 262 -3.31 -28.85 -14.06
CA THR A 262 -2.37 -29.67 -14.87
C THR A 262 -3.02 -30.93 -15.42
N ASP A 263 -3.98 -31.52 -14.72
CA ASP A 263 -4.69 -32.74 -15.12
C ASP A 263 -5.92 -32.45 -16.00
N GLY A 264 -6.17 -31.17 -16.34
CA GLY A 264 -7.32 -30.72 -17.12
C GLY A 264 -8.62 -30.64 -16.33
N LEU A 265 -8.58 -30.86 -15.01
CA LEU A 265 -9.75 -30.75 -14.14
C LEU A 265 -10.17 -29.31 -13.94
N ALA A 266 -11.48 -29.10 -13.88
CA ALA A 266 -12.02 -27.75 -13.67
C ALA A 266 -11.71 -27.26 -12.24
N VAL A 267 -11.18 -26.03 -12.17
CA VAL A 267 -10.88 -25.31 -10.91
C VAL A 267 -11.82 -24.12 -10.82
N ASP A 268 -12.53 -23.97 -9.72
CA ASP A 268 -13.34 -22.81 -9.38
C ASP A 268 -13.19 -22.55 -7.87
N VAL A 269 -12.25 -21.67 -7.52
CA VAL A 269 -11.90 -21.36 -6.13
C VAL A 269 -12.33 -19.94 -5.82
N HIS A 270 -12.99 -19.76 -4.69
CA HIS A 270 -13.37 -18.48 -4.14
C HIS A 270 -12.64 -18.25 -2.82
N ALA A 271 -11.74 -17.28 -2.80
CA ALA A 271 -11.07 -16.87 -1.58
C ALA A 271 -12.05 -16.13 -0.65
N PRO A 272 -12.01 -16.35 0.66
CA PRO A 272 -12.88 -15.67 1.59
C PRO A 272 -12.57 -14.15 1.64
N ALA A 273 -13.56 -13.38 2.09
CA ALA A 273 -13.31 -11.98 2.44
C ALA A 273 -12.33 -11.89 3.61
N SER A 274 -11.50 -10.86 3.58
CA SER A 274 -10.48 -10.61 4.59
C SER A 274 -10.55 -9.17 5.09
N TRP A 275 -10.04 -8.95 6.31
CA TRP A 275 -9.78 -7.61 6.82
C TRP A 275 -8.57 -7.61 7.76
N ARG A 276 -7.91 -6.46 7.87
CA ARG A 276 -6.79 -6.25 8.78
C ARG A 276 -6.88 -4.86 9.39
N PHE A 277 -6.58 -4.77 10.67
CA PHE A 277 -6.34 -3.53 11.37
C PHE A 277 -4.87 -3.46 11.77
N SER A 278 -4.22 -2.33 11.44
CA SER A 278 -2.81 -2.10 11.68
C SER A 278 -2.58 -0.78 12.40
N LEU A 279 -1.54 -0.74 13.24
CA LEU A 279 -0.98 0.47 13.82
C LEU A 279 0.36 0.76 13.16
N LEU A 280 0.65 2.05 12.91
CA LEU A 280 1.86 2.50 12.23
C LEU A 280 2.52 3.65 13.01
N PRO A 281 3.23 3.36 14.11
CA PRO A 281 4.09 4.35 14.76
C PRO A 281 5.27 4.69 13.85
N ALA A 282 5.59 5.99 13.76
CA ALA A 282 6.71 6.46 12.96
C ALA A 282 7.29 7.77 13.52
N VAL A 283 8.45 8.12 13.00
CA VAL A 283 9.14 9.39 13.28
C VAL A 283 9.60 10.00 11.96
N GLN A 284 9.50 11.33 11.86
CA GLN A 284 10.02 12.11 10.75
C GLN A 284 11.20 12.95 11.21
N TYR A 285 12.19 13.10 10.33
CA TYR A 285 13.30 13.99 10.51
C TYR A 285 13.50 14.88 9.28
N HIS A 286 13.51 16.19 9.46
CA HIS A 286 13.71 17.18 8.41
C HIS A 286 15.18 17.54 8.27
N LEU A 287 15.78 17.12 7.14
CA LEU A 287 17.16 17.44 6.78
C LEU A 287 17.29 18.88 6.30
N SER A 288 16.31 19.31 5.48
CA SER A 288 16.17 20.66 4.94
C SER A 288 14.69 20.98 4.73
N ASP A 289 14.38 22.10 4.10
CA ASP A 289 13.01 22.49 3.76
C ASP A 289 12.39 21.58 2.71
N SER A 290 13.21 21.01 1.83
CA SER A 290 12.76 20.16 0.71
C SER A 290 13.10 18.68 0.90
N VAL A 291 13.90 18.31 1.92
CA VAL A 291 14.32 16.92 2.13
C VAL A 291 14.00 16.48 3.54
N GLY A 292 13.33 15.36 3.66
CA GLY A 292 13.06 14.72 4.95
C GLY A 292 13.07 13.20 4.86
N VAL A 293 13.17 12.58 6.02
CA VAL A 293 13.15 11.11 6.17
C VAL A 293 12.02 10.75 7.10
N ILE A 294 11.26 9.71 6.77
CA ILE A 294 10.32 9.08 7.69
C ILE A 294 10.70 7.61 7.88
N ALA A 295 10.69 7.15 9.12
CA ALA A 295 10.91 5.76 9.46
C ALA A 295 9.88 5.28 10.47
N GLY A 296 9.37 4.06 10.29
CA GLY A 296 8.38 3.49 11.18
C GLY A 296 8.11 2.02 10.90
N VAL A 297 7.06 1.48 11.51
CA VAL A 297 6.70 0.08 11.36
C VAL A 297 5.19 -0.08 11.29
N GLN A 298 4.70 -0.84 10.31
CA GLN A 298 3.32 -1.31 10.29
C GLN A 298 3.22 -2.59 11.11
N LEU A 299 2.28 -2.63 12.04
CA LEU A 299 1.97 -3.76 12.90
C LEU A 299 0.52 -4.20 12.67
N GLY A 300 0.31 -5.35 12.04
CA GLY A 300 -1.01 -5.97 11.92
C GLY A 300 -1.44 -6.56 13.25
N VAL A 301 -2.32 -5.86 13.97
CA VAL A 301 -2.70 -6.20 15.36
C VAL A 301 -3.99 -7.00 15.46
N ALA A 302 -4.85 -6.92 14.45
CA ALA A 302 -6.08 -7.72 14.36
C ALA A 302 -6.45 -7.98 12.91
N GLY A 303 -7.19 -9.04 12.64
CA GLY A 303 -7.60 -9.37 11.28
C GLY A 303 -8.47 -10.60 11.18
N ARG A 304 -8.83 -10.95 9.95
CA ARG A 304 -9.56 -12.18 9.60
C ARG A 304 -9.15 -12.61 8.19
N ASN A 305 -8.82 -13.89 8.00
CA ASN A 305 -8.34 -14.45 6.75
C ASN A 305 -7.16 -13.67 6.14
N THR A 306 -6.24 -13.18 6.97
CA THR A 306 -5.14 -12.30 6.54
C THR A 306 -3.88 -12.50 7.38
N SER A 307 -2.73 -12.11 6.85
CA SER A 307 -1.45 -12.19 7.56
C SER A 307 -1.36 -11.15 8.68
N ALA A 308 -0.83 -11.55 9.83
CA ALA A 308 -0.38 -10.66 10.90
C ALA A 308 1.01 -10.14 10.52
N VAL A 309 1.04 -9.02 9.80
CA VAL A 309 2.29 -8.46 9.26
C VAL A 309 3.03 -7.63 10.29
N VAL A 310 4.37 -7.66 10.17
CA VAL A 310 5.28 -6.68 10.77
C VAL A 310 6.11 -6.12 9.62
N ALA A 311 5.97 -4.81 9.33
CA ALA A 311 6.59 -4.21 8.16
C ALA A 311 7.32 -2.91 8.53
N PRO A 312 8.61 -3.00 8.97
CA PRO A 312 9.48 -1.84 9.05
C PRO A 312 9.61 -1.18 7.67
N GLN A 313 9.59 0.14 7.67
CA GLN A 313 9.69 0.91 6.44
C GLN A 313 10.40 2.25 6.68
N ILE A 314 11.09 2.70 5.66
CA ILE A 314 11.76 3.99 5.62
C ILE A 314 11.50 4.65 4.27
N ALA A 315 11.29 5.96 4.27
CA ALA A 315 11.21 6.73 3.04
C ALA A 315 12.03 8.01 3.14
N VAL A 316 12.49 8.47 1.98
CA VAL A 316 13.12 9.78 1.81
C VAL A 316 12.19 10.63 0.96
N ASN A 317 11.72 11.72 1.53
CA ASN A 317 10.88 12.68 0.83
C ASN A 317 11.76 13.78 0.21
N VAL A 318 11.59 14.05 -1.06
CA VAL A 318 12.30 15.11 -1.79
C VAL A 318 11.29 15.95 -2.57
N GLY A 319 11.13 17.20 -2.14
CA GLY A 319 10.36 18.22 -2.86
C GLY A 319 11.25 19.02 -3.83
N PHE A 320 10.74 19.42 -4.98
CA PHE A 320 11.42 20.22 -5.98
C PHE A 320 10.48 21.10 -6.78
#